data_6aafd0fc9eb517e47db0ef9e997e3d52
#
_entry.id   6aafd0fc9eb517e47db0ef9e997e3d52
#
_cell.length_a   1.000
_cell.length_b   1.000
_cell.length_c   1.000
_cell.angle_alpha   90.00
_cell.angle_beta   90.00
_cell.angle_gamma   90.00
#
_symmetry.space_group_name_H-M   'P 1'
#
loop_
_entity.id
_entity.type
_entity.pdbx_description
1 polymer ?
#
loop_
_entity_poly.entity_id
_entity_poly.type
_entity_poly.pdbx_seq_one_letter_code
_entity_poly.pdbx_strand_id
1 'polypeptide(L)'
;MRNLYPALILAASVLILSACATDEAAYPSLAKRPAERVTATWPPASPPPAPPPAPLDPETMGKLDGLVAQARRADGQFNGKVARARSLVSTARGAKMGSETWSVATVAVSELEAARAQAMVAMAELDSLYAEARTQGRDVTAIEAARQEVTAIVARQDGVLDSLKGLLER
;
A
#
# COMPACT_ATOMS: atom_id res chain seq x y z
N MET A 1 -44.39 39.97 8.82
CA MET A 1 -43.85 38.99 9.78
C MET A 1 -43.11 37.83 9.12
N ARG A 2 -42.57 37.99 7.86
CA ARG A 2 -42.03 36.90 7.07
C ARG A 2 -40.50 36.85 6.92
N ASN A 3 -39.77 37.79 7.55
CA ASN A 3 -38.30 37.91 7.41
C ASN A 3 -37.52 37.70 8.72
N LEU A 4 -38.16 37.21 9.79
CA LEU A 4 -37.46 36.92 11.10
C LEU A 4 -36.82 35.56 11.14
N TYR A 5 -37.30 34.59 10.34
CA TYR A 5 -36.77 33.21 10.36
C TYR A 5 -35.33 33.06 9.87
N PRO A 6 -34.89 33.76 8.77
CA PRO A 6 -33.50 33.61 8.32
C PRO A 6 -32.49 34.22 9.31
N ALA A 7 -32.87 35.31 10.01
CA ALA A 7 -31.99 35.90 11.01
C ALA A 7 -31.84 35.01 12.26
N LEU A 8 -32.89 34.29 12.66
CA LEU A 8 -32.87 33.36 13.78
C LEU A 8 -32.05 32.13 13.51
N ILE A 9 -32.10 31.61 12.26
CA ILE A 9 -31.29 30.45 11.83
C ILE A 9 -29.81 30.82 11.76
N LEU A 10 -29.47 32.02 11.29
CA LEU A 10 -28.08 32.49 11.24
C LEU A 10 -27.50 32.70 12.66
N ALA A 11 -28.29 33.22 13.60
CA ALA A 11 -27.86 33.39 14.99
C ALA A 11 -27.66 32.04 15.71
N ALA A 12 -28.50 31.04 15.43
CA ALA A 12 -28.35 29.68 15.97
C ALA A 12 -27.11 28.96 15.45
N SER A 13 -26.76 29.19 14.18
CA SER A 13 -25.58 28.58 13.57
C SER A 13 -24.26 29.09 14.15
N VAL A 14 -24.20 30.38 14.53
CA VAL A 14 -23.00 30.99 15.16
C VAL A 14 -22.78 30.47 16.58
N LEU A 15 -23.84 30.17 17.31
CA LEU A 15 -23.75 29.62 18.67
C LEU A 15 -23.23 28.18 18.73
N ILE A 16 -23.47 27.40 17.66
CA ILE A 16 -22.98 25.99 17.59
C ILE A 16 -21.47 25.93 17.29
N LEU A 17 -20.91 26.89 16.55
CA LEU A 17 -19.47 26.93 16.26
C LEU A 17 -18.61 27.32 17.48
N SER A 18 -19.17 27.99 18.48
CA SER A 18 -18.44 28.37 19.70
C SER A 18 -18.26 27.23 20.70
N ALA A 19 -18.98 26.11 20.54
CA ALA A 19 -18.90 24.97 21.44
C ALA A 19 -17.62 24.12 21.24
N CYS A 20 -16.84 24.38 20.18
CA CYS A 20 -15.56 23.70 19.92
C CYS A 20 -14.34 24.51 20.40
N ALA A 21 -14.52 25.61 21.12
CA ALA A 21 -13.43 26.27 21.82
C ALA A 21 -13.05 25.40 23.03
N THR A 22 -12.15 24.45 22.79
CA THR A 22 -11.52 23.67 23.86
C THR A 22 -10.80 24.64 24.78
N ASP A 23 -11.10 24.54 26.05
CA ASP A 23 -10.44 25.32 27.09
C ASP A 23 -8.93 24.96 27.07
N GLU A 24 -8.11 25.87 26.55
CA GLU A 24 -6.66 25.67 26.47
C GLU A 24 -6.04 25.43 27.85
N ALA A 25 -6.72 25.86 28.93
CA ALA A 25 -6.31 25.62 30.31
C ALA A 25 -6.48 24.15 30.74
N ALA A 26 -7.30 23.36 30.03
CA ALA A 26 -7.53 21.93 30.35
C ALA A 26 -6.41 21.02 29.86
N TYR A 27 -5.55 21.47 28.95
CA TYR A 27 -4.44 20.67 28.39
C TYR A 27 -3.09 21.13 28.94
N PRO A 28 -2.17 20.18 29.25
CA PRO A 28 -0.81 20.54 29.63
C PRO A 28 -0.15 21.35 28.51
N SER A 29 0.43 22.50 28.85
CA SER A 29 1.17 23.33 27.90
C SER A 29 2.29 22.53 27.22
N LEU A 30 2.33 22.57 25.87
CA LEU A 30 3.43 22.01 25.08
C LEU A 30 4.68 22.94 25.05
N ALA A 31 4.64 24.07 25.75
CA ALA A 31 5.80 24.93 25.89
C ALA A 31 6.92 24.19 26.62
N LYS A 32 8.16 24.34 26.13
CA LYS A 32 9.34 23.76 26.78
C LYS A 32 9.44 24.21 28.23
N ARG A 33 9.39 23.27 29.15
CA ARG A 33 9.54 23.52 30.58
C ARG A 33 10.96 23.98 30.89
N PRO A 34 11.19 24.75 31.96
CA PRO A 34 12.53 25.17 32.36
C PRO A 34 13.52 23.99 32.50
N ALA A 35 13.05 22.84 32.96
CA ALA A 35 13.85 21.61 33.06
C ALA A 35 14.22 20.98 31.71
N GLU A 36 13.48 21.29 30.64
CA GLU A 36 13.73 20.83 29.28
C GLU A 36 14.65 21.79 28.50
N ARG A 37 14.94 22.96 29.08
CA ARG A 37 15.94 23.87 28.56
C ARG A 37 17.30 23.37 29.03
N VAL A 38 17.87 22.44 28.24
CA VAL A 38 19.23 21.97 28.47
C VAL A 38 20.16 23.14 28.23
N THR A 39 20.53 23.85 29.30
CA THR A 39 21.54 24.90 29.28
C THR A 39 22.93 24.35 29.54
N ALA A 40 23.06 23.03 29.61
CA ALA A 40 24.36 22.40 29.85
C ALA A 40 25.27 22.56 28.62
N THR A 41 26.39 23.20 28.85
CA THR A 41 27.53 23.30 27.92
C THR A 41 28.28 21.98 27.74
N TRP A 42 27.73 20.87 28.28
CA TRP A 42 28.34 19.57 28.11
C TRP A 42 27.83 18.98 26.78
N PRO A 43 28.75 18.67 25.83
CA PRO A 43 28.34 17.97 24.64
C PRO A 43 27.63 16.68 25.07
N PRO A 44 26.41 16.39 24.56
CA PRO A 44 25.73 15.15 24.90
C PRO A 44 26.64 13.99 24.51
N ALA A 45 26.89 13.09 25.45
CA ALA A 45 27.64 11.87 25.15
C ALA A 45 26.96 11.20 23.95
N SER A 46 27.71 10.89 22.91
CA SER A 46 27.17 10.14 21.77
C SER A 46 26.56 8.86 22.32
N PRO A 47 25.31 8.54 21.97
CA PRO A 47 24.71 7.29 22.42
C PRO A 47 25.62 6.14 21.98
N PRO A 48 25.78 5.08 22.80
CA PRO A 48 26.54 3.92 22.40
C PRO A 48 25.99 3.37 21.07
N PRO A 49 26.86 2.81 20.21
CA PRO A 49 26.40 2.19 18.96
C PRO A 49 25.29 1.19 19.25
N ALA A 50 24.22 1.24 18.46
CA ALA A 50 23.16 0.25 18.58
C ALA A 50 23.73 -1.16 18.34
N PRO A 51 23.31 -2.18 19.10
CA PRO A 51 23.72 -3.54 18.83
C PRO A 51 23.33 -3.95 17.40
N PRO A 52 24.12 -4.82 16.73
CA PRO A 52 23.76 -5.30 15.41
C PRO A 52 22.39 -6.02 15.45
N PRO A 53 21.59 -5.94 14.37
CA PRO A 53 20.31 -6.62 14.30
C PRO A 53 20.46 -8.12 14.50
N ALA A 54 19.52 -8.74 15.24
CA ALA A 54 19.51 -10.17 15.43
C ALA A 54 19.11 -10.89 14.13
N PRO A 55 19.71 -12.07 13.82
CA PRO A 55 19.34 -12.81 12.61
C PRO A 55 17.88 -13.31 12.67
N LEU A 56 17.30 -13.54 11.49
CA LEU A 56 16.01 -14.19 11.37
C LEU A 56 16.10 -15.64 11.83
N ASP A 57 15.03 -16.15 12.42
CA ASP A 57 14.91 -17.56 12.76
C ASP A 57 14.67 -18.44 11.51
N PRO A 58 14.97 -19.75 11.57
CA PRO A 58 14.81 -20.65 10.43
C PRO A 58 13.36 -20.79 9.93
N GLU A 59 12.37 -20.63 10.81
CA GLU A 59 10.95 -20.70 10.44
C GLU A 59 10.59 -19.50 9.55
N THR A 60 11.00 -18.29 9.96
CA THR A 60 10.81 -17.07 9.14
C THR A 60 11.52 -17.19 7.80
N MET A 61 12.75 -17.74 7.76
CA MET A 61 13.45 -17.97 6.50
C MET A 61 12.70 -18.94 5.58
N GLY A 62 12.18 -20.05 6.12
CA GLY A 62 11.34 -20.98 5.35
C GLY A 62 10.06 -20.35 4.82
N LYS A 63 9.43 -19.46 5.60
CA LYS A 63 8.26 -18.69 5.17
C LYS A 63 8.59 -17.75 4.02
N LEU A 64 9.73 -17.05 4.05
CA LEU A 64 10.20 -16.20 2.94
C LEU A 64 10.34 -16.99 1.64
N ASP A 65 11.03 -18.13 1.68
CA ASP A 65 11.20 -19.00 0.51
C ASP A 65 9.86 -19.47 -0.05
N GLY A 66 8.91 -19.82 0.82
CA GLY A 66 7.56 -20.21 0.47
C GLY A 66 6.79 -19.09 -0.27
N LEU A 67 6.89 -17.85 0.21
CA LEU A 67 6.22 -16.68 -0.37
C LEU A 67 6.82 -16.30 -1.73
N VAL A 68 8.14 -16.33 -1.87
CA VAL A 68 8.81 -16.11 -3.15
C VAL A 68 8.41 -17.19 -4.16
N ALA A 69 8.39 -18.46 -3.74
CA ALA A 69 7.93 -19.55 -4.60
C ALA A 69 6.46 -19.39 -5.01
N GLN A 70 5.59 -18.90 -4.12
CA GLN A 70 4.19 -18.58 -4.45
C GLN A 70 4.10 -17.50 -5.51
N ALA A 71 4.82 -16.40 -5.37
CA ALA A 71 4.85 -15.30 -6.35
C ALA A 71 5.37 -15.78 -7.72
N ARG A 72 6.42 -16.60 -7.76
CA ARG A 72 6.96 -17.19 -9.01
C ARG A 72 5.94 -18.12 -9.67
N ARG A 73 5.19 -18.94 -8.91
CA ARG A 73 4.10 -19.75 -9.48
C ARG A 73 3.00 -18.89 -10.07
N ALA A 74 2.60 -17.82 -9.38
CA ALA A 74 1.63 -16.86 -9.90
C ALA A 74 2.11 -16.19 -11.19
N ASP A 75 3.39 -15.82 -11.26
CA ASP A 75 4.00 -15.27 -12.48
C ASP A 75 4.01 -16.28 -13.65
N GLY A 76 4.29 -17.54 -13.36
CA GLY A 76 4.18 -18.61 -14.36
C GLY A 76 2.76 -18.77 -14.92
N GLN A 77 1.74 -18.72 -14.05
CA GLN A 77 0.32 -18.78 -14.45
C GLN A 77 -0.09 -17.53 -15.25
N PHE A 78 0.37 -16.35 -14.85
CA PHE A 78 0.14 -15.10 -15.57
C PHE A 78 0.74 -15.20 -16.98
N ASN A 79 2.02 -15.52 -17.09
CA ASN A 79 2.75 -15.58 -18.36
C ASN A 79 2.15 -16.63 -19.31
N GLY A 80 1.65 -17.76 -18.79
CA GLY A 80 0.96 -18.77 -19.57
C GLY A 80 -0.34 -18.31 -20.23
N LYS A 81 -0.97 -17.25 -19.71
CA LYS A 81 -2.23 -16.69 -20.23
C LYS A 81 -2.02 -15.47 -21.15
N VAL A 82 -0.87 -14.81 -21.10
CA VAL A 82 -0.59 -13.54 -21.81
C VAL A 82 -0.81 -13.65 -23.33
N ALA A 83 -0.32 -14.73 -23.95
CA ALA A 83 -0.44 -14.88 -25.42
C ALA A 83 -1.91 -14.93 -25.86
N ARG A 84 -2.75 -15.71 -25.15
CA ARG A 84 -4.19 -15.78 -25.40
C ARG A 84 -4.87 -14.45 -25.18
N ALA A 85 -4.60 -13.78 -24.08
CA ALA A 85 -5.19 -12.47 -23.78
C ALA A 85 -4.83 -11.44 -24.86
N ARG A 86 -3.58 -11.37 -25.29
CA ARG A 86 -3.15 -10.49 -26.38
C ARG A 86 -3.89 -10.75 -27.69
N SER A 87 -4.07 -12.01 -28.06
CA SER A 87 -4.82 -12.39 -29.26
C SER A 87 -6.27 -11.93 -29.19
N LEU A 88 -6.96 -12.20 -28.08
CA LEU A 88 -8.36 -11.83 -27.88
C LEU A 88 -8.55 -10.31 -27.84
N VAL A 89 -7.68 -9.58 -27.13
CA VAL A 89 -7.69 -8.11 -27.10
C VAL A 89 -7.41 -7.52 -28.49
N SER A 90 -6.50 -8.10 -29.26
CA SER A 90 -6.24 -7.66 -30.64
C SER A 90 -7.47 -7.86 -31.53
N THR A 91 -8.19 -8.95 -31.39
CA THR A 91 -9.45 -9.23 -32.12
C THR A 91 -10.57 -8.28 -31.70
N ALA A 92 -10.60 -7.87 -30.43
CA ALA A 92 -11.62 -6.96 -29.89
C ALA A 92 -11.34 -5.48 -30.17
N ARG A 93 -10.24 -5.15 -30.86
CA ARG A 93 -9.89 -3.76 -31.14
C ARG A 93 -10.96 -3.06 -31.97
N GLY A 94 -11.51 -1.95 -31.46
CA GLY A 94 -12.62 -1.22 -32.07
C GLY A 94 -14.00 -1.90 -31.95
N ALA A 95 -14.10 -3.01 -31.23
CA ALA A 95 -15.39 -3.64 -30.94
C ALA A 95 -16.22 -2.76 -29.99
N LYS A 96 -17.54 -2.73 -30.22
CA LYS A 96 -18.43 -2.00 -29.34
C LYS A 96 -18.38 -2.59 -27.92
N MET A 97 -18.28 -1.74 -26.92
CA MET A 97 -18.36 -2.14 -25.51
C MET A 97 -19.63 -2.97 -25.27
N GLY A 98 -19.51 -4.08 -24.57
CA GLY A 98 -20.61 -5.03 -24.32
C GLY A 98 -20.89 -5.99 -25.47
N SER A 99 -20.20 -5.92 -26.63
CA SER A 99 -20.25 -6.96 -27.65
C SER A 99 -19.62 -8.26 -27.16
N GLU A 100 -19.96 -9.37 -27.79
CA GLU A 100 -19.38 -10.69 -27.43
C GLU A 100 -17.85 -10.66 -27.50
N THR A 101 -17.30 -10.14 -28.59
CA THR A 101 -15.84 -10.06 -28.80
C THR A 101 -15.16 -9.23 -27.71
N TRP A 102 -15.74 -8.08 -27.35
CA TRP A 102 -15.26 -7.24 -26.26
C TRP A 102 -15.35 -7.96 -24.90
N SER A 103 -16.46 -8.64 -24.64
CA SER A 103 -16.66 -9.37 -23.38
C SER A 103 -15.68 -10.53 -23.21
N VAL A 104 -15.41 -11.29 -24.28
CA VAL A 104 -14.42 -12.39 -24.28
C VAL A 104 -13.02 -11.86 -23.99
N ALA A 105 -12.64 -10.74 -24.60
CA ALA A 105 -11.35 -10.11 -24.35
C ALA A 105 -11.22 -9.61 -22.91
N THR A 106 -12.29 -8.99 -22.36
CA THR A 106 -12.35 -8.53 -20.98
C THR A 106 -12.17 -9.69 -19.98
N VAL A 107 -12.83 -10.82 -20.22
CA VAL A 107 -12.66 -12.02 -19.38
C VAL A 107 -11.20 -12.50 -19.40
N ALA A 108 -10.54 -12.51 -20.56
CA ALA A 108 -9.14 -12.90 -20.64
C ALA A 108 -8.20 -11.96 -19.89
N VAL A 109 -8.47 -10.65 -19.88
CA VAL A 109 -7.73 -9.68 -19.04
C VAL A 109 -7.98 -9.94 -17.55
N SER A 110 -9.24 -10.19 -17.15
CA SER A 110 -9.58 -10.51 -15.75
C SER A 110 -8.92 -11.81 -15.25
N GLU A 111 -8.66 -12.78 -16.13
CA GLU A 111 -7.89 -13.98 -15.78
C GLU A 111 -6.42 -13.65 -15.47
N LEU A 112 -5.83 -12.66 -16.14
CA LEU A 112 -4.49 -12.15 -15.83
C LEU A 112 -4.50 -11.39 -14.49
N GLU A 113 -5.50 -10.56 -14.24
CA GLU A 113 -5.66 -9.84 -12.98
C GLU A 113 -5.78 -10.82 -11.79
N ALA A 114 -6.51 -11.90 -11.95
CA ALA A 114 -6.63 -12.93 -10.93
C ALA A 114 -5.27 -13.61 -10.64
N ALA A 115 -4.46 -13.89 -11.66
CA ALA A 115 -3.12 -14.44 -11.47
C ALA A 115 -2.19 -13.43 -10.78
N ARG A 116 -2.24 -12.14 -11.16
CA ARG A 116 -1.49 -11.06 -10.48
C ARG A 116 -1.89 -10.94 -9.02
N ALA A 117 -3.17 -11.04 -8.70
CA ALA A 117 -3.66 -10.95 -7.32
C ALA A 117 -2.99 -11.98 -6.40
N GLN A 118 -2.65 -13.18 -6.91
CA GLN A 118 -1.91 -14.19 -6.14
C GLN A 118 -0.46 -13.74 -5.80
N ALA A 119 0.21 -13.02 -6.70
CA ALA A 119 1.51 -12.44 -6.42
C ALA A 119 1.41 -11.30 -5.38
N MET A 120 0.33 -10.51 -5.44
CA MET A 120 0.07 -9.45 -4.46
C MET A 120 -0.20 -9.98 -3.05
N VAL A 121 -0.82 -11.17 -2.92
CA VAL A 121 -0.97 -11.82 -1.60
C VAL A 121 0.40 -12.15 -1.02
N ALA A 122 1.31 -12.72 -1.80
CA ALA A 122 2.67 -12.99 -1.33
C ALA A 122 3.40 -11.70 -0.93
N MET A 123 3.22 -10.61 -1.67
CA MET A 123 3.80 -9.30 -1.36
C MET A 123 3.29 -8.76 -0.02
N ALA A 124 1.98 -8.82 0.22
CA ALA A 124 1.37 -8.35 1.47
C ALA A 124 1.91 -9.12 2.70
N GLU A 125 2.11 -10.43 2.57
CA GLU A 125 2.71 -11.24 3.63
C GLU A 125 4.19 -10.87 3.86
N LEU A 126 4.97 -10.60 2.80
CA LEU A 126 6.35 -10.12 2.92
C LEU A 126 6.42 -8.75 3.59
N ASP A 127 5.47 -7.85 3.31
CA ASP A 127 5.37 -6.54 3.96
C ASP A 127 5.08 -6.70 5.47
N SER A 128 4.21 -7.63 5.83
CA SER A 128 3.91 -7.95 7.23
C SER A 128 5.14 -8.48 7.97
N LEU A 129 5.88 -9.42 7.36
CA LEU A 129 7.13 -9.95 7.93
C LEU A 129 8.19 -8.86 8.08
N TYR A 130 8.29 -7.95 7.10
CA TYR A 130 9.20 -6.82 7.17
C TYR A 130 8.90 -5.91 8.36
N ALA A 131 7.62 -5.51 8.52
CA ALA A 131 7.19 -4.67 9.62
C ALA A 131 7.44 -5.31 10.99
N GLU A 132 7.17 -6.61 11.11
CA GLU A 132 7.42 -7.38 12.34
C GLU A 132 8.92 -7.44 12.65
N ALA A 133 9.76 -7.84 11.70
CA ALA A 133 11.20 -7.93 11.88
C ALA A 133 11.82 -6.58 12.27
N ARG A 134 11.37 -5.49 11.64
CA ARG A 134 11.79 -4.12 11.99
C ARG A 134 11.42 -3.76 13.43
N THR A 135 10.22 -4.08 13.85
CA THR A 135 9.74 -3.81 15.21
C THR A 135 10.53 -4.59 16.27
N GLN A 136 10.96 -5.80 15.91
CA GLN A 136 11.75 -6.68 16.79
C GLN A 136 13.27 -6.41 16.73
N GLY A 137 13.74 -5.46 15.92
CA GLY A 137 15.17 -5.18 15.76
C GLY A 137 15.94 -6.31 15.07
N ARG A 138 15.28 -7.09 14.21
CA ARG A 138 15.88 -8.18 13.44
C ARG A 138 16.53 -7.70 12.15
N ASP A 139 17.44 -8.51 11.60
CA ASP A 139 17.99 -8.28 10.26
C ASP A 139 16.91 -8.48 9.19
N VAL A 140 16.68 -7.47 8.39
CA VAL A 140 15.65 -7.45 7.35
C VAL A 140 16.21 -7.70 5.94
N THR A 141 17.50 -7.90 5.80
CA THR A 141 18.18 -7.99 4.48
C THR A 141 17.56 -9.07 3.59
N ALA A 142 17.30 -10.26 4.13
CA ALA A 142 16.68 -11.35 3.38
C ALA A 142 15.21 -11.03 2.99
N ILE A 143 14.48 -10.37 3.88
CA ILE A 143 13.09 -9.95 3.60
C ILE A 143 13.07 -8.88 2.51
N GLU A 144 13.98 -7.91 2.55
CA GLU A 144 14.10 -6.87 1.52
C GLU A 144 14.42 -7.47 0.16
N ALA A 145 15.33 -8.44 0.07
CA ALA A 145 15.63 -9.14 -1.16
C ALA A 145 14.39 -9.88 -1.72
N ALA A 146 13.64 -10.60 -0.89
CA ALA A 146 12.41 -11.26 -1.27
C ALA A 146 11.34 -10.27 -1.76
N ARG A 147 11.16 -9.13 -1.06
CA ARG A 147 10.25 -8.07 -1.46
C ARG A 147 10.63 -7.45 -2.80
N GLN A 148 11.91 -7.18 -3.04
CA GLN A 148 12.40 -6.66 -4.32
C GLN A 148 12.08 -7.60 -5.48
N GLU A 149 12.28 -8.90 -5.30
CA GLU A 149 11.95 -9.90 -6.32
C GLU A 149 10.46 -9.91 -6.65
N VAL A 150 9.59 -9.98 -5.63
CA VAL A 150 8.14 -9.99 -5.84
C VAL A 150 7.64 -8.67 -6.43
N THR A 151 8.19 -7.53 -6.00
CA THR A 151 7.91 -6.22 -6.60
C THR A 151 8.21 -6.20 -8.09
N ALA A 152 9.36 -6.75 -8.50
CA ALA A 152 9.73 -6.83 -9.90
C ALA A 152 8.76 -7.72 -10.72
N ILE A 153 8.27 -8.81 -10.14
CA ILE A 153 7.23 -9.66 -10.74
C ILE A 153 5.96 -8.85 -10.98
N VAL A 154 5.42 -8.22 -9.93
CA VAL A 154 4.18 -7.43 -9.99
C VAL A 154 4.29 -6.28 -10.99
N ALA A 155 5.40 -5.54 -10.99
CA ALA A 155 5.61 -4.42 -11.91
C ALA A 155 5.59 -4.85 -13.39
N ARG A 156 6.16 -6.03 -13.72
CA ARG A 156 6.07 -6.59 -15.09
C ARG A 156 4.64 -6.96 -15.46
N GLN A 157 3.89 -7.57 -14.55
CA GLN A 157 2.49 -7.94 -14.74
C GLN A 157 1.60 -6.70 -14.94
N ASP A 158 1.83 -5.64 -14.17
CA ASP A 158 1.15 -4.35 -14.31
C ASP A 158 1.36 -3.75 -15.70
N GLY A 159 2.59 -3.71 -16.19
CA GLY A 159 2.88 -3.18 -17.52
C GLY A 159 2.17 -3.94 -18.63
N VAL A 160 1.99 -5.27 -18.51
CA VAL A 160 1.22 -6.07 -19.47
C VAL A 160 -0.27 -5.74 -19.38
N LEU A 161 -0.83 -5.69 -18.16
CA LEU A 161 -2.24 -5.38 -17.93
C LEU A 161 -2.61 -4.00 -18.44
N ASP A 162 -1.80 -2.98 -18.12
CA ASP A 162 -2.03 -1.60 -18.57
C ASP A 162 -2.03 -1.50 -20.10
N SER A 163 -1.09 -2.19 -20.75
CA SER A 163 -1.05 -2.28 -22.22
C SER A 163 -2.32 -2.88 -22.80
N LEU A 164 -2.82 -4.00 -22.23
CA LEU A 164 -4.00 -4.70 -22.73
C LEU A 164 -5.29 -3.90 -22.47
N LYS A 165 -5.44 -3.31 -21.30
CA LYS A 165 -6.57 -2.44 -20.96
C LYS A 165 -6.65 -1.22 -21.86
N GLY A 166 -5.52 -0.53 -22.07
CA GLY A 166 -5.47 0.62 -22.96
C GLY A 166 -5.75 0.30 -24.43
N LEU A 167 -5.68 -0.97 -24.86
CA LEU A 167 -6.12 -1.40 -26.18
C LEU A 167 -7.63 -1.65 -26.26
N LEU A 168 -8.27 -2.05 -25.17
CA LEU A 168 -9.73 -2.28 -25.08
C LEU A 168 -10.53 -0.97 -24.93
N GLU A 169 -9.91 0.10 -24.43
CA GLU A 169 -10.54 1.41 -24.22
C GLU A 169 -10.56 2.28 -25.47
N ARG A 170 -9.85 1.89 -26.54
CA ARG A 170 -9.75 2.62 -27.83
C ARG A 170 -10.65 2.02 -28.86
#